data_b8883f9f5e7719f7afeb075830536352
#
_entry.id   b8883f9f5e7719f7afeb075830536352
#
_cell.length_a   1.000
_cell.length_b   1.000
_cell.length_c   1.000
_cell.angle_alpha   90.00
_cell.angle_beta   90.00
_cell.angle_gamma   90.00
#
_symmetry.space_group_name_H-M   'P 1'
#
loop_
_entity.id
_entity.type
_entity.pdbx_description
1 polymer ?
#
loop_
_entity_poly.entity_id
_entity_poly.type
_entity_poly.pdbx_seq_one_letter_code
_entity_poly.pdbx_strand_id
1 'polypeptide(L)'
;GREQALAAARDGESFGAAIPDFVTPEFVRDEVARGRAIIPNNINHPESEPMAIGRNFLVKINANIGNSAVASDVASEVDKMVWAIRWGADTVMDLSTGRNIHDTREWIIRNSPVPIGTVPIYQALEKVGGVAEELSWEIFRDTLIEQAEQGVDYFTIHAGVRLPYVPLTAKRVTGIVSRGGSIMAKWC
;
A
#
# COMPACT_ATOMS: atom_id res chain seq x y z
N GLY A 1 10.34 -17.38 -14.65
CA GLY A 1 9.75 -17.04 -13.37
C GLY A 1 8.23 -16.97 -13.46
N ARG A 2 7.57 -16.61 -12.36
CA ARG A 2 6.08 -16.50 -12.28
C ARG A 2 5.52 -15.56 -13.37
N GLU A 3 6.17 -14.43 -13.58
CA GLU A 3 5.77 -13.43 -14.58
C GLU A 3 5.74 -14.03 -16.01
N GLN A 4 6.73 -14.83 -16.34
CA GLN A 4 6.81 -15.50 -17.63
C GLN A 4 5.74 -16.58 -17.81
N ALA A 5 5.49 -17.37 -16.76
CA ALA A 5 4.46 -18.41 -16.79
C ALA A 5 3.07 -17.80 -16.95
N LEU A 6 2.78 -16.70 -16.24
CA LEU A 6 1.53 -15.98 -16.35
C LEU A 6 1.38 -15.26 -17.69
N ALA A 7 2.46 -14.69 -18.25
CA ALA A 7 2.44 -14.07 -19.56
C ALA A 7 2.12 -15.09 -20.66
N ALA A 8 2.70 -16.31 -20.59
CA ALA A 8 2.43 -17.39 -21.54
C ALA A 8 0.99 -17.95 -21.46
N ALA A 9 0.35 -17.85 -20.29
CA ALA A 9 -1.04 -18.30 -20.07
C ALA A 9 -2.09 -17.22 -20.34
N ARG A 10 -1.68 -16.03 -20.77
CA ARG A 10 -2.56 -14.87 -20.91
C ARG A 10 -3.36 -14.92 -22.20
N ASP A 11 -4.69 -15.01 -22.07
CA ASP A 11 -5.64 -14.71 -23.13
C ASP A 11 -6.22 -13.31 -22.90
N GLY A 12 -6.16 -12.43 -23.89
CA GLY A 12 -6.78 -11.11 -23.80
C GLY A 12 -5.98 -9.98 -24.42
N GLU A 13 -6.59 -8.80 -24.44
CA GLU A 13 -5.99 -7.60 -25.01
C GLU A 13 -4.97 -6.98 -24.06
N SER A 14 -3.87 -6.49 -24.62
CA SER A 14 -2.79 -5.89 -23.83
C SER A 14 -3.11 -4.46 -23.34
N PHE A 15 -4.18 -3.86 -23.84
CA PHE A 15 -4.52 -2.45 -23.55
C PHE A 15 -3.35 -1.48 -23.72
N GLY A 16 -2.51 -1.73 -24.73
CA GLY A 16 -1.32 -0.93 -25.03
C GLY A 16 -0.09 -1.24 -24.17
N ALA A 17 -0.10 -2.29 -23.38
CA ALA A 17 1.10 -2.82 -22.74
C ALA A 17 1.91 -3.63 -23.76
N ALA A 18 3.24 -3.43 -23.76
CA ALA A 18 4.19 -4.21 -24.56
C ALA A 18 4.95 -5.17 -23.63
N ILE A 19 4.25 -6.23 -23.19
CA ILE A 19 4.84 -7.23 -22.29
C ILE A 19 5.64 -8.20 -23.16
N PRO A 20 6.98 -8.33 -22.95
CA PRO A 20 7.79 -9.26 -23.71
C PRO A 20 7.50 -10.70 -23.31
N ASP A 21 7.73 -11.64 -24.25
CA ASP A 21 7.63 -13.07 -23.96
C ASP A 21 8.63 -13.52 -22.88
N PHE A 22 9.76 -12.81 -22.79
CA PHE A 22 10.80 -13.06 -21.80
C PHE A 22 11.27 -11.76 -21.16
N VAL A 23 11.12 -11.65 -19.83
CA VAL A 23 11.58 -10.49 -19.05
C VAL A 23 13.05 -10.69 -18.67
N THR A 24 13.92 -9.81 -19.21
CA THR A 24 15.36 -9.80 -18.91
C THR A 24 15.70 -8.75 -17.85
N PRO A 25 16.85 -8.87 -17.15
CA PRO A 25 17.33 -7.82 -16.23
C PRO A 25 17.48 -6.46 -16.91
N GLU A 26 17.96 -6.43 -18.16
CA GLU A 26 18.11 -5.20 -18.94
C GLU A 26 16.78 -4.54 -19.23
N PHE A 27 15.75 -5.33 -19.56
CA PHE A 27 14.40 -4.83 -19.75
C PHE A 27 13.86 -4.18 -18.47
N VAL A 28 14.00 -4.86 -17.32
CA VAL A 28 13.57 -4.30 -16.01
C VAL A 28 14.30 -2.99 -15.71
N ARG A 29 15.63 -2.97 -15.85
CA ARG A 29 16.44 -1.77 -15.66
C ARG A 29 15.96 -0.62 -16.53
N ASP A 30 15.72 -0.86 -17.80
CA ASP A 30 15.34 0.16 -18.77
C ASP A 30 13.92 0.69 -18.50
N GLU A 31 12.98 -0.17 -18.07
CA GLU A 31 11.63 0.25 -17.67
C GLU A 31 11.67 1.14 -16.40
N VAL A 32 12.50 0.78 -15.43
CA VAL A 32 12.71 1.61 -14.22
C VAL A 32 13.38 2.93 -14.59
N ALA A 33 14.45 2.92 -15.39
CA ALA A 33 15.17 4.12 -15.82
C ALA A 33 14.28 5.11 -16.60
N ARG A 34 13.31 4.60 -17.35
CA ARG A 34 12.33 5.41 -18.10
C ARG A 34 11.13 5.88 -17.24
N GLY A 35 11.10 5.54 -15.96
CA GLY A 35 10.00 5.87 -15.07
C GLY A 35 8.69 5.15 -15.39
N ARG A 36 8.75 3.99 -16.04
CA ARG A 36 7.58 3.18 -16.41
C ARG A 36 7.35 1.97 -15.52
N ALA A 37 8.30 1.70 -14.62
CA ALA A 37 8.21 0.65 -13.62
C ALA A 37 8.84 1.09 -12.30
N ILE A 38 8.36 0.50 -11.20
CA ILE A 38 8.92 0.61 -9.86
C ILE A 38 9.13 -0.79 -9.29
N ILE A 39 10.04 -0.88 -8.32
CA ILE A 39 10.25 -2.08 -7.51
C ILE A 39 10.02 -1.66 -6.05
N PRO A 40 8.80 -1.81 -5.51
CA PRO A 40 8.53 -1.46 -4.13
C PRO A 40 9.18 -2.51 -3.22
N ASN A 41 10.33 -2.17 -2.67
CA ASN A 41 11.07 -3.05 -1.77
C ASN A 41 11.95 -2.22 -0.84
N ASN A 42 11.62 -2.25 0.45
CA ASN A 42 12.35 -1.53 1.47
C ASN A 42 13.59 -2.34 1.90
N ILE A 43 14.72 -1.65 2.09
CA ILE A 43 15.95 -2.28 2.58
C ILE A 43 15.77 -2.92 3.97
N ASN A 44 14.84 -2.39 4.77
CA ASN A 44 14.49 -2.89 6.10
C ASN A 44 13.38 -3.96 6.08
N HIS A 45 13.05 -4.48 4.89
CA HIS A 45 12.14 -5.62 4.70
C HIS A 45 12.87 -6.74 3.93
N PRO A 46 13.87 -7.38 4.55
CA PRO A 46 14.69 -8.39 3.89
C PRO A 46 13.94 -9.68 3.55
N GLU A 47 12.78 -9.91 4.16
CA GLU A 47 11.92 -11.07 3.90
C GLU A 47 11.18 -10.96 2.56
N SER A 48 11.06 -9.76 2.00
CA SER A 48 10.33 -9.51 0.76
C SER A 48 11.10 -9.99 -0.47
N GLU A 49 10.38 -10.65 -1.38
CA GLU A 49 10.88 -10.96 -2.72
C GLU A 49 10.59 -9.76 -3.64
N PRO A 50 11.62 -9.08 -4.20
CA PRO A 50 11.41 -7.95 -5.08
C PRO A 50 10.56 -8.32 -6.30
N MET A 51 9.59 -7.46 -6.65
CA MET A 51 8.79 -7.59 -7.87
C MET A 51 8.60 -6.24 -8.54
N ALA A 52 8.36 -6.23 -9.85
CA ALA A 52 8.16 -5.00 -10.61
C ALA A 52 6.67 -4.70 -10.81
N ILE A 53 6.31 -3.46 -10.59
CA ILE A 53 5.01 -2.89 -10.95
C ILE A 53 5.25 -1.89 -12.07
N GLY A 54 4.58 -2.07 -13.22
CA GLY A 54 4.80 -1.18 -14.34
C GLY A 54 3.90 -1.47 -15.52
N ARG A 55 3.86 -0.52 -16.45
CA ARG A 55 2.99 -0.57 -17.64
C ARG A 55 3.21 -1.82 -18.48
N ASN A 56 4.46 -2.25 -18.64
CA ASN A 56 4.83 -3.37 -19.49
C ASN A 56 5.09 -4.65 -18.68
N PHE A 57 4.48 -4.78 -17.55
CA PHE A 57 4.45 -5.96 -16.68
C PHE A 57 3.01 -6.42 -16.46
N LEU A 58 2.84 -7.66 -16.00
CA LEU A 58 1.53 -8.16 -15.62
C LEU A 58 0.94 -7.33 -14.48
N VAL A 59 -0.37 -7.17 -14.48
CA VAL A 59 -1.10 -6.50 -13.40
C VAL A 59 -0.83 -7.22 -12.09
N LYS A 60 -0.57 -6.45 -11.04
CA LYS A 60 -0.38 -6.94 -9.69
C LYS A 60 -1.67 -6.78 -8.89
N ILE A 61 -1.96 -7.79 -8.10
CA ILE A 61 -3.14 -7.81 -7.22
C ILE A 61 -2.71 -7.39 -5.81
N ASN A 62 -3.35 -6.35 -5.30
CA ASN A 62 -3.20 -5.93 -3.91
C ASN A 62 -4.34 -6.47 -3.07
N ALA A 63 -4.03 -7.08 -1.93
CA ALA A 63 -5.01 -7.43 -0.91
C ALA A 63 -4.95 -6.45 0.27
N ASN A 64 -6.09 -6.17 0.87
CA ASN A 64 -6.18 -5.32 2.06
C ASN A 64 -6.43 -6.18 3.29
N ILE A 65 -5.65 -5.95 4.33
CA ILE A 65 -5.85 -6.48 5.68
C ILE A 65 -5.84 -5.32 6.68
N GLY A 66 -5.99 -5.57 7.94
CA GLY A 66 -5.87 -4.57 8.99
C GLY A 66 -6.82 -4.82 10.13
N ASN A 67 -6.35 -4.60 11.35
CA ASN A 67 -7.18 -4.64 12.54
C ASN A 67 -8.03 -3.38 12.68
N SER A 68 -9.11 -3.50 13.41
CA SER A 68 -9.95 -2.37 13.83
C SER A 68 -10.09 -2.38 15.34
N ALA A 69 -10.61 -1.28 15.90
CA ALA A 69 -10.85 -1.17 17.35
C ALA A 69 -11.79 -2.27 17.91
N VAL A 70 -12.50 -2.99 17.04
CA VAL A 70 -13.56 -3.95 17.41
C VAL A 70 -13.18 -5.40 17.12
N ALA A 71 -12.24 -5.66 16.24
CA ALA A 71 -11.95 -7.03 15.80
C ALA A 71 -10.50 -7.20 15.37
N SER A 72 -9.98 -8.36 15.71
CA SER A 72 -8.74 -9.00 15.28
C SER A 72 -7.51 -8.65 16.12
N ASP A 73 -6.74 -9.68 16.36
CA ASP A 73 -5.42 -9.64 17.00
C ASP A 73 -4.31 -9.74 15.93
N VAL A 74 -3.07 -9.61 16.35
CA VAL A 74 -1.90 -9.67 15.47
C VAL A 74 -1.82 -11.00 14.71
N ALA A 75 -2.10 -12.12 15.37
CA ALA A 75 -2.03 -13.44 14.76
C ALA A 75 -3.07 -13.57 13.63
N SER A 76 -4.29 -13.08 13.83
CA SER A 76 -5.34 -13.06 12.82
C SER A 76 -4.97 -12.21 11.60
N GLU A 77 -4.25 -11.10 11.79
CA GLU A 77 -3.79 -10.28 10.67
C GLU A 77 -2.72 -10.99 9.84
N VAL A 78 -1.78 -11.65 10.50
CA VAL A 78 -0.76 -12.49 9.81
C VAL A 78 -1.43 -13.63 9.05
N ASP A 79 -2.42 -14.32 9.64
CA ASP A 79 -3.15 -15.38 8.96
C ASP A 79 -3.91 -14.86 7.73
N LYS A 80 -4.57 -13.71 7.83
CA LYS A 80 -5.23 -13.07 6.68
C LYS A 80 -4.23 -12.75 5.56
N MET A 81 -3.07 -12.23 5.91
CA MET A 81 -1.99 -11.97 4.95
C MET A 81 -1.55 -13.27 4.25
N VAL A 82 -1.27 -14.32 5.01
CA VAL A 82 -0.85 -15.62 4.46
C VAL A 82 -1.91 -16.16 3.50
N TRP A 83 -3.19 -16.08 3.86
CA TRP A 83 -4.29 -16.49 2.98
C TRP A 83 -4.34 -15.64 1.71
N ALA A 84 -4.25 -14.33 1.82
CA ALA A 84 -4.25 -13.43 0.67
C ALA A 84 -3.14 -13.78 -0.33
N ILE A 85 -1.92 -14.01 0.17
CA ILE A 85 -0.75 -14.37 -0.65
C ILE A 85 -0.96 -15.74 -1.31
N ARG A 86 -1.48 -16.74 -0.58
CA ARG A 86 -1.80 -18.06 -1.14
C ARG A 86 -2.81 -17.98 -2.28
N TRP A 87 -3.75 -17.05 -2.23
CA TRP A 87 -4.73 -16.81 -3.27
C TRP A 87 -4.29 -15.82 -4.33
N GLY A 88 -3.04 -15.42 -4.36
CA GLY A 88 -2.42 -14.71 -5.46
C GLY A 88 -2.25 -13.20 -5.26
N ALA A 89 -2.33 -12.70 -4.03
CA ALA A 89 -1.94 -11.32 -3.76
C ALA A 89 -0.44 -11.13 -4.06
N ASP A 90 -0.14 -10.14 -4.85
CA ASP A 90 1.24 -9.73 -5.19
C ASP A 90 1.77 -8.68 -4.21
N THR A 91 0.88 -7.93 -3.59
CA THR A 91 1.15 -6.98 -2.51
C THR A 91 0.05 -7.05 -1.46
N VAL A 92 0.35 -6.60 -0.25
CA VAL A 92 -0.65 -6.50 0.82
C VAL A 92 -0.58 -5.12 1.44
N MET A 93 -1.74 -4.49 1.65
CA MET A 93 -1.85 -3.25 2.42
C MET A 93 -2.36 -3.52 3.82
N ASP A 94 -1.59 -3.07 4.81
CA ASP A 94 -2.03 -2.97 6.20
C ASP A 94 -2.83 -1.67 6.41
N LEU A 95 -4.12 -1.81 6.57
CA LEU A 95 -5.09 -0.72 6.82
C LEU A 95 -5.47 -0.64 8.30
N SER A 96 -4.63 -1.10 9.21
CA SER A 96 -4.89 -1.10 10.65
C SER A 96 -5.21 0.30 11.17
N THR A 97 -6.26 0.36 12.00
CA THR A 97 -6.77 1.60 12.62
C THR A 97 -7.05 1.43 14.11
N GLY A 98 -6.75 0.26 14.66
CA GLY A 98 -6.91 -0.06 16.07
C GLY A 98 -5.76 0.48 16.91
N ARG A 99 -5.63 -0.06 18.10
CA ARG A 99 -4.46 0.18 18.95
C ARG A 99 -3.28 -0.70 18.50
N ASN A 100 -2.06 -0.29 18.87
CA ASN A 100 -0.84 -1.04 18.57
C ASN A 100 -0.59 -1.26 17.07
N ILE A 101 -0.84 -0.23 16.26
CA ILE A 101 -0.61 -0.29 14.81
C ILE A 101 0.85 -0.63 14.52
N HIS A 102 1.79 -0.07 15.29
CA HIS A 102 3.22 -0.32 15.12
C HIS A 102 3.57 -1.80 15.27
N ASP A 103 3.15 -2.42 16.39
CA ASP A 103 3.47 -3.82 16.66
C ASP A 103 2.78 -4.78 15.69
N THR A 104 1.52 -4.49 15.34
CA THR A 104 0.79 -5.28 14.33
C THR A 104 1.51 -5.27 12.99
N ARG A 105 1.95 -4.09 12.55
CA ARG A 105 2.68 -3.92 11.29
C ARG A 105 4.04 -4.62 11.33
N GLU A 106 4.76 -4.58 12.46
CA GLU A 106 6.03 -5.30 12.60
C GLU A 106 5.85 -6.79 12.32
N TRP A 107 4.86 -7.41 12.93
CA TRP A 107 4.56 -8.83 12.69
C TRP A 107 4.15 -9.11 11.24
N ILE A 108 3.37 -8.23 10.63
CA ILE A 108 2.99 -8.35 9.22
C ILE A 108 4.23 -8.31 8.33
N ILE A 109 5.10 -7.31 8.49
CA ILE A 109 6.31 -7.14 7.68
C ILE A 109 7.24 -8.35 7.84
N ARG A 110 7.55 -8.76 9.09
CA ARG A 110 8.48 -9.88 9.35
C ARG A 110 7.97 -11.24 8.86
N ASN A 111 6.69 -11.36 8.52
CA ASN A 111 6.12 -12.61 8.00
C ASN A 111 5.71 -12.52 6.53
N SER A 112 5.99 -11.43 5.84
CA SER A 112 5.55 -11.21 4.48
C SER A 112 6.68 -11.42 3.46
N PRO A 113 6.51 -12.32 2.47
CA PRO A 113 7.41 -12.40 1.33
C PRO A 113 7.03 -11.44 0.19
N VAL A 114 5.97 -10.64 0.36
CA VAL A 114 5.51 -9.68 -0.65
C VAL A 114 5.57 -8.26 -0.09
N PRO A 115 5.67 -7.23 -0.93
CA PRO A 115 5.68 -5.84 -0.47
C PRO A 115 4.47 -5.48 0.37
N ILE A 116 4.72 -4.78 1.48
CA ILE A 116 3.70 -4.27 2.40
C ILE A 116 3.52 -2.77 2.21
N GLY A 117 2.29 -2.38 1.92
CA GLY A 117 1.86 -0.98 1.86
C GLY A 117 1.08 -0.55 3.09
N THR A 118 1.06 0.75 3.35
CA THR A 118 0.29 1.34 4.46
C THR A 118 -0.42 2.62 4.05
N VAL A 119 -1.26 3.12 4.95
CA VAL A 119 -1.91 4.44 4.88
C VAL A 119 -1.46 5.24 6.10
N PRO A 120 -0.35 5.98 6.04
CA PRO A 120 0.30 6.58 7.21
C PRO A 120 -0.58 7.52 8.03
N ILE A 121 -1.56 8.18 7.40
CA ILE A 121 -2.48 9.07 8.08
C ILE A 121 -3.32 8.36 9.18
N TYR A 122 -3.50 7.03 9.10
CA TYR A 122 -4.23 6.28 10.12
C TYR A 122 -3.46 6.21 11.42
N GLN A 123 -2.15 5.95 11.36
CA GLN A 123 -1.31 5.95 12.56
C GLN A 123 -1.04 7.38 13.05
N ALA A 124 -0.88 8.35 12.16
CA ALA A 124 -0.76 9.75 12.55
C ALA A 124 -2.00 10.21 13.35
N LEU A 125 -3.21 9.79 12.92
CA LEU A 125 -4.44 10.07 13.64
C LEU A 125 -4.51 9.36 15.01
N GLU A 126 -4.02 8.11 15.09
CA GLU A 126 -3.92 7.39 16.36
C GLU A 126 -3.04 8.14 17.37
N LYS A 127 -1.89 8.67 16.92
CA LYS A 127 -0.94 9.41 17.76
C LYS A 127 -1.55 10.67 18.40
N VAL A 128 -2.56 11.25 17.77
CA VAL A 128 -3.31 12.41 18.29
C VAL A 128 -4.67 11.99 18.87
N GLY A 129 -4.80 10.74 19.33
CA GLY A 129 -6.02 10.28 20.01
C GLY A 129 -7.28 10.28 19.14
N GLY A 130 -7.15 10.33 17.80
CA GLY A 130 -8.26 10.35 16.87
C GLY A 130 -8.81 11.74 16.55
N VAL A 131 -8.19 12.80 17.03
CA VAL A 131 -8.60 14.20 16.80
C VAL A 131 -7.87 14.75 15.58
N ALA A 132 -8.53 14.80 14.43
CA ALA A 132 -7.88 15.19 13.16
C ALA A 132 -7.38 16.65 13.17
N GLU A 133 -8.00 17.51 13.96
CA GLU A 133 -7.64 18.92 14.15
C GLU A 133 -6.30 19.09 14.90
N GLU A 134 -5.84 18.06 15.60
CA GLU A 134 -4.56 18.06 16.31
C GLU A 134 -3.41 17.52 15.44
N LEU A 135 -3.68 17.08 14.21
CA LEU A 135 -2.65 16.67 13.26
C LEU A 135 -1.77 17.86 12.90
N SER A 136 -0.46 17.59 12.80
CA SER A 136 0.51 18.54 12.27
C SER A 136 1.36 17.88 11.19
N TRP A 137 2.07 18.70 10.42
CA TRP A 137 3.03 18.21 9.44
C TRP A 137 4.13 17.38 10.10
N GLU A 138 4.60 17.79 11.27
CA GLU A 138 5.65 17.10 12.02
C GLU A 138 5.21 15.70 12.41
N ILE A 139 4.00 15.53 12.97
CA ILE A 139 3.44 14.24 13.35
C ILE A 139 3.30 13.33 12.12
N PHE A 140 2.81 13.88 11.02
CA PHE A 140 2.66 13.11 9.78
C PHE A 140 4.01 12.71 9.18
N ARG A 141 4.97 13.66 9.09
CA ARG A 141 6.33 13.41 8.63
C ARG A 141 7.02 12.33 9.48
N ASP A 142 6.96 12.46 10.80
CA ASP A 142 7.64 11.54 11.71
C ASP A 142 6.99 10.14 11.64
N THR A 143 5.70 10.07 11.37
CA THR A 143 5.00 8.79 11.09
C THR A 143 5.49 8.15 9.79
N LEU A 144 5.71 8.93 8.74
CA LEU A 144 6.29 8.41 7.48
C LEU A 144 7.70 7.86 7.71
N ILE A 145 8.53 8.59 8.44
CA ILE A 145 9.90 8.16 8.75
C ILE A 145 9.87 6.87 9.56
N GLU A 146 9.10 6.81 10.63
CA GLU A 146 8.94 5.61 11.47
C GLU A 146 8.56 4.38 10.63
N GLN A 147 7.56 4.52 9.77
CA GLN A 147 7.09 3.42 8.94
C GLN A 147 8.12 3.00 7.89
N ALA A 148 8.84 3.95 7.31
CA ALA A 148 9.92 3.66 6.36
C ALA A 148 11.09 2.93 7.04
N GLU A 149 11.48 3.37 8.23
CA GLU A 149 12.52 2.72 9.03
C GLU A 149 12.11 1.31 9.49
N GLN A 150 10.83 1.09 9.75
CA GLN A 150 10.30 -0.21 10.13
C GLN A 150 10.32 -1.22 8.97
N GLY A 151 10.28 -0.75 7.72
CA GLY A 151 10.37 -1.62 6.54
C GLY A 151 9.15 -1.58 5.62
N VAL A 152 8.27 -0.60 5.74
CA VAL A 152 7.14 -0.43 4.82
C VAL A 152 7.66 -0.16 3.41
N ASP A 153 7.16 -0.89 2.42
CA ASP A 153 7.65 -0.86 1.04
C ASP A 153 7.04 0.26 0.21
N TYR A 154 5.82 0.68 0.52
CA TYR A 154 5.15 1.79 -0.16
C TYR A 154 4.03 2.40 0.67
N PHE A 155 3.66 3.64 0.34
CA PHE A 155 2.62 4.39 1.03
C PHE A 155 1.47 4.75 0.10
N THR A 156 0.25 4.74 0.64
CA THR A 156 -0.89 5.40 0.04
C THR A 156 -1.09 6.76 0.68
N ILE A 157 -0.92 7.82 -0.11
CA ILE A 157 -1.03 9.21 0.33
C ILE A 157 -2.23 9.87 -0.34
N HIS A 158 -3.10 10.50 0.44
CA HIS A 158 -4.29 11.21 -0.03
C HIS A 158 -3.96 12.65 -0.46
N ALA A 159 -2.94 12.81 -1.29
CA ALA A 159 -2.38 14.11 -1.68
C ALA A 159 -3.34 14.99 -2.51
N GLY A 160 -4.39 14.40 -3.10
CA GLY A 160 -5.39 15.13 -3.87
C GLY A 160 -6.47 15.84 -3.03
N VAL A 161 -6.53 15.57 -1.73
CA VAL A 161 -7.48 16.25 -0.84
C VAL A 161 -6.94 17.64 -0.49
N ARG A 162 -7.56 18.67 -1.04
CA ARG A 162 -7.15 20.07 -0.84
C ARG A 162 -8.34 20.89 -0.40
N LEU A 163 -8.12 21.86 0.48
CA LEU A 163 -9.16 22.70 1.06
C LEU A 163 -10.15 23.28 0.00
N PRO A 164 -9.69 23.81 -1.15
CA PRO A 164 -10.62 24.33 -2.16
C PRO A 164 -11.55 23.28 -2.79
N TYR A 165 -11.23 21.99 -2.68
CA TYR A 165 -11.99 20.88 -3.27
C TYR A 165 -13.00 20.26 -2.29
N VAL A 166 -12.86 20.47 -1.00
CA VAL A 166 -13.77 19.92 0.02
C VAL A 166 -15.22 20.35 -0.23
N PRO A 167 -15.52 21.64 -0.51
CA PRO A 167 -16.90 22.09 -0.78
C PRO A 167 -17.56 21.41 -1.99
N LEU A 168 -16.77 20.93 -2.97
CA LEU A 168 -17.29 20.26 -4.15
C LEU A 168 -17.96 18.91 -3.83
N THR A 169 -17.66 18.35 -2.67
CA THR A 169 -18.25 17.08 -2.21
C THR A 169 -19.62 17.23 -1.56
N ALA A 170 -20.06 18.45 -1.24
CA ALA A 170 -21.28 18.72 -0.46
C ALA A 170 -22.58 18.21 -1.12
N LYS A 171 -22.60 18.11 -2.47
CA LYS A 171 -23.76 17.61 -3.22
C LYS A 171 -23.70 16.11 -3.54
N ARG A 172 -22.65 15.41 -3.12
CA ARG A 172 -22.54 13.96 -3.32
C ARG A 172 -23.40 13.22 -2.29
N VAL A 173 -24.04 12.14 -2.70
CA VAL A 173 -24.92 11.33 -1.83
C VAL A 173 -24.17 10.84 -0.59
N THR A 174 -22.92 10.38 -0.75
CA THR A 174 -22.10 9.82 0.33
C THR A 174 -20.98 10.76 0.80
N GLY A 175 -20.94 12.00 0.30
CA GLY A 175 -19.87 12.95 0.65
C GLY A 175 -18.47 12.41 0.28
N ILE A 176 -17.56 12.30 1.26
CA ILE A 176 -16.22 11.73 1.12
C ILE A 176 -16.22 10.31 1.70
N VAL A 177 -16.25 9.30 0.83
CA VAL A 177 -16.32 7.89 1.23
C VAL A 177 -15.00 7.38 1.79
N SER A 178 -13.88 7.80 1.20
CA SER A 178 -12.53 7.40 1.63
C SER A 178 -12.26 7.82 3.08
N ARG A 179 -11.88 6.86 3.93
CA ARG A 179 -11.50 7.14 5.32
C ARG A 179 -10.34 8.15 5.39
N GLY A 180 -9.24 7.88 4.68
CA GLY A 180 -8.11 8.80 4.64
C GLY A 180 -8.47 10.15 4.03
N GLY A 181 -9.30 10.16 2.98
CA GLY A 181 -9.82 11.40 2.38
C GLY A 181 -10.65 12.23 3.36
N SER A 182 -11.49 11.60 4.18
CA SER A 182 -12.28 12.32 5.19
C SER A 182 -11.43 12.85 6.35
N ILE A 183 -10.40 12.11 6.78
CA ILE A 183 -9.42 12.59 7.78
C ILE A 183 -8.69 13.81 7.24
N MET A 184 -8.16 13.74 6.02
CA MET A 184 -7.47 14.86 5.38
C MET A 184 -8.36 16.08 5.21
N ALA A 185 -9.65 15.89 4.86
CA ALA A 185 -10.60 16.98 4.72
C ALA A 185 -10.91 17.68 6.07
N LYS A 186 -10.85 16.95 7.18
CA LYS A 186 -10.96 17.53 8.52
C LYS A 186 -9.70 18.25 8.95
N TRP A 187 -8.53 17.72 8.56
CA TRP A 187 -7.25 18.35 8.85
C TRP A 187 -7.06 19.66 8.06
N CYS A 188 -7.55 19.74 6.81
CA CYS A 188 -7.54 20.98 6.03
C CYS A 188 -8.38 22.09 6.66
#